data_bba7d9188d8cc8de2675bf9ecef63990
#
_entry.id   bba7d9188d8cc8de2675bf9ecef63990
#
_cell.length_a   1.000
_cell.length_b   1.000
_cell.length_c   1.000
_cell.angle_alpha   90.00
_cell.angle_beta   90.00
_cell.angle_gamma   90.00
#
_symmetry.space_group_name_H-M   'P 1'
#
loop_
_entity.id
_entity.type
_entity.pdbx_description
1 polymer ?
#
loop_
_entity_poly.entity_id
_entity_poly.type
_entity_poly.pdbx_seq_one_letter_code
_entity_poly.pdbx_strand_id
1 'polypeptide(L)'
;MRVAFDSRPSADPRGVGRYARCLLRALRDTGATRGEIVETHRPRRADVFHAPWMQGAMLHSPCPMVVTIHDLDALTRASERLRGGGIHLRLRHLAVQRATHVIVPTELLASETVAELGFERERVVVIPEAPDPGADIMTCQPSPTAPPEWTWQDVGRETWGVYESALARPERPCVGRISRRLAER
;
A
#
# COMPACT_ATOMS: atom_id res chain seq x y z
N MET A 1 -0.35 -8.91 17.82
CA MET A 1 -1.11 -8.30 16.72
C MET A 1 -1.26 -9.33 15.59
N ARG A 2 -2.43 -9.45 14.98
CA ARG A 2 -2.68 -10.35 13.85
C ARG A 2 -2.92 -9.57 12.57
N VAL A 3 -2.03 -9.71 11.59
CA VAL A 3 -2.10 -8.99 10.32
C VAL A 3 -2.56 -9.93 9.20
N ALA A 4 -3.67 -9.57 8.53
CA ALA A 4 -4.07 -10.21 7.28
C ALA A 4 -3.32 -9.55 6.13
N PHE A 5 -2.54 -10.32 5.39
CA PHE A 5 -1.74 -9.86 4.26
C PHE A 5 -2.31 -10.43 2.96
N ASP A 6 -2.63 -9.57 2.00
CA ASP A 6 -3.12 -9.99 0.69
C ASP A 6 -1.97 -10.49 -0.19
N SER A 7 -1.72 -11.79 -0.18
CA SER A 7 -0.64 -12.40 -0.95
C SER A 7 -0.99 -12.72 -2.41
N ARG A 8 -2.19 -12.36 -2.90
CA ARG A 8 -2.60 -12.64 -4.30
C ARG A 8 -1.64 -12.12 -5.37
N PRO A 9 -1.03 -10.93 -5.25
CA PRO A 9 -0.06 -10.47 -6.24
C PRO A 9 1.23 -11.29 -6.26
N SER A 10 1.55 -12.04 -5.23
CA SER A 10 2.78 -12.83 -5.12
C SER A 10 2.96 -13.89 -6.23
N ALA A 11 1.90 -14.23 -6.94
CA ALA A 11 1.96 -15.13 -8.10
C ALA A 11 2.66 -14.51 -9.31
N ASP A 12 2.70 -13.18 -9.43
CA ASP A 12 3.45 -12.49 -10.48
C ASP A 12 4.96 -12.49 -10.12
N PRO A 13 5.86 -12.96 -11.00
CA PRO A 13 7.30 -12.95 -10.73
C PRO A 13 7.90 -11.54 -10.69
N ARG A 14 7.25 -10.52 -11.24
CA ARG A 14 7.75 -9.16 -11.44
C ARG A 14 7.00 -8.12 -10.61
N GLY A 15 7.54 -6.91 -10.55
CA GLY A 15 6.87 -5.71 -10.02
C GLY A 15 6.25 -5.94 -8.65
N VAL A 16 4.96 -5.66 -8.54
CA VAL A 16 4.19 -5.77 -7.29
C VAL A 16 4.25 -7.17 -6.67
N GLY A 17 4.30 -8.22 -7.48
CA GLY A 17 4.39 -9.59 -6.96
C GLY A 17 5.73 -9.86 -6.28
N ARG A 18 6.83 -9.33 -6.84
CA ARG A 18 8.14 -9.38 -6.20
C ARG A 18 8.12 -8.63 -4.87
N TYR A 19 7.63 -7.39 -4.88
CA TYR A 19 7.47 -6.60 -3.66
C TYR A 19 6.70 -7.36 -2.59
N ALA A 20 5.54 -7.93 -2.93
CA ALA A 20 4.71 -8.65 -1.99
C ALA A 20 5.43 -9.85 -1.35
N ARG A 21 6.21 -10.62 -2.15
CA ARG A 21 7.00 -11.76 -1.65
C ARG A 21 8.13 -11.31 -0.72
N CYS A 22 8.89 -10.29 -1.13
CA CYS A 22 10.00 -9.78 -0.33
C CYS A 22 9.51 -9.18 0.98
N LEU A 23 8.46 -8.36 0.93
CA LEU A 23 7.84 -7.78 2.13
C LEU A 23 7.28 -8.86 3.06
N LEU A 24 6.54 -9.84 2.52
CA LEU A 24 5.97 -10.92 3.33
C LEU A 24 7.06 -11.71 4.09
N ARG A 25 8.20 -12.01 3.43
CA ARG A 25 9.35 -12.64 4.07
C ARG A 25 9.90 -11.74 5.16
N ALA A 26 10.17 -10.46 4.84
CA ALA A 26 10.73 -9.51 5.80
C ALA A 26 9.83 -9.31 7.02
N LEU A 27 8.52 -9.25 6.84
CA LEU A 27 7.56 -9.16 7.94
C LEU A 27 7.61 -10.38 8.86
N ARG A 28 7.77 -11.58 8.30
CA ARG A 28 7.92 -12.81 9.10
C ARG A 28 9.25 -12.82 9.87
N ASP A 29 10.33 -12.43 9.20
CA ASP A 29 11.67 -12.41 9.80
C ASP A 29 11.78 -11.39 10.94
N THR A 30 11.11 -10.24 10.80
CA THR A 30 11.18 -9.13 11.77
C THR A 30 10.01 -9.12 12.77
N GLY A 31 9.02 -9.99 12.59
CA GLY A 31 7.76 -9.96 13.32
C GLY A 31 7.66 -10.85 14.55
N ALA A 32 8.69 -11.63 14.89
CA ALA A 32 8.63 -12.68 15.92
C ALA A 32 8.06 -12.22 17.28
N THR A 33 8.29 -10.97 17.67
CA THR A 33 7.77 -10.37 18.92
C THR A 33 6.63 -9.38 18.70
N ARG A 34 6.29 -9.06 17.46
CA ARG A 34 5.29 -8.01 17.11
C ARG A 34 3.93 -8.59 16.73
N GLY A 35 3.90 -9.73 16.05
CA GLY A 35 2.63 -10.33 15.66
C GLY A 35 2.74 -11.47 14.67
N GLU A 36 1.58 -11.97 14.28
CA GLU A 36 1.38 -13.06 13.32
C GLU A 36 0.93 -12.49 11.97
N ILE A 37 1.53 -12.97 10.88
CA ILE A 37 1.10 -12.68 9.51
C ILE A 37 0.30 -13.84 8.95
N VAL A 38 -0.94 -13.57 8.56
CA VAL A 38 -1.84 -14.54 7.92
C VAL A 38 -2.06 -14.12 6.47
N GLU A 39 -1.70 -15.00 5.54
CA GLU A 39 -1.93 -14.76 4.10
C GLU A 39 -3.41 -14.96 3.76
N THR A 40 -4.11 -13.85 3.56
CA THR A 40 -5.52 -13.85 3.19
C THR A 40 -5.96 -12.50 2.64
N HIS A 41 -6.86 -12.53 1.66
CA HIS A 41 -7.56 -11.34 1.16
C HIS A 41 -8.89 -11.09 1.88
N ARG A 42 -9.20 -11.90 2.91
CA ARG A 42 -10.43 -11.79 3.72
C ARG A 42 -10.06 -11.56 5.17
N PRO A 43 -9.92 -10.31 5.63
CA PRO A 43 -9.34 -9.96 6.93
C PRO A 43 -10.32 -10.20 8.11
N ARG A 44 -10.98 -11.36 8.13
CA ARG A 44 -11.82 -11.75 9.25
C ARG A 44 -10.94 -12.12 10.44
N ARG A 45 -11.20 -11.54 11.62
CA ARG A 45 -10.43 -11.77 12.85
C ARG A 45 -8.97 -11.30 12.76
N ALA A 46 -8.66 -10.36 11.90
CA ALA A 46 -7.38 -9.66 11.88
C ALA A 46 -7.49 -8.31 12.59
N ASP A 47 -6.38 -7.86 13.17
CA ASP A 47 -6.28 -6.55 13.77
C ASP A 47 -6.00 -5.48 12.71
N VAL A 48 -5.21 -5.85 11.67
CA VAL A 48 -4.87 -4.98 10.52
C VAL A 48 -4.99 -5.79 9.24
N PHE A 49 -5.42 -5.15 8.16
CA PHE A 49 -5.35 -5.69 6.81
C PHE A 49 -4.35 -4.92 5.97
N HIS A 50 -3.39 -5.60 5.36
CA HIS A 50 -2.46 -5.01 4.40
C HIS A 50 -2.72 -5.52 2.99
N ALA A 51 -3.05 -4.59 2.09
CA ALA A 51 -3.08 -4.80 0.65
C ALA A 51 -1.77 -4.23 0.04
N PRO A 52 -0.79 -5.05 -0.39
CA PRO A 52 0.48 -4.58 -0.95
C PRO A 52 0.33 -4.07 -2.39
N TRP A 53 -0.87 -3.74 -2.79
CA TRP A 53 -1.26 -3.21 -4.09
C TRP A 53 -2.62 -2.52 -4.02
N MET A 54 -2.87 -1.54 -4.89
CA MET A 54 -4.13 -0.78 -4.90
C MET A 54 -5.37 -1.65 -5.20
N GLN A 55 -5.22 -2.71 -6.01
CA GLN A 55 -6.33 -3.58 -6.39
C GLN A 55 -6.83 -4.44 -5.24
N GLY A 56 -6.02 -4.58 -4.19
CA GLY A 56 -6.39 -5.28 -2.96
C GLY A 56 -7.21 -4.41 -1.99
N ALA A 57 -7.27 -3.10 -2.21
CA ALA A 57 -8.03 -2.20 -1.34
C ALA A 57 -9.52 -2.53 -1.31
N MET A 58 -10.12 -2.42 -0.13
CA MET A 58 -11.51 -2.78 0.14
C MET A 58 -12.33 -1.54 0.46
N LEU A 59 -13.57 -1.47 -0.07
CA LEU A 59 -14.54 -0.42 0.30
C LEU A 59 -14.95 -0.50 1.76
N HIS A 60 -15.03 -1.72 2.29
CA HIS A 60 -15.35 -2.01 3.68
C HIS A 60 -14.34 -3.03 4.19
N SER A 61 -13.48 -2.61 5.09
CA SER A 61 -12.58 -3.49 5.85
C SER A 61 -13.10 -3.62 7.28
N PRO A 62 -13.12 -4.82 7.87
CA PRO A 62 -13.53 -5.02 9.27
C PRO A 62 -12.47 -4.56 10.27
N CYS A 63 -11.31 -4.14 9.82
CA CYS A 63 -10.20 -3.65 10.62
C CYS A 63 -9.46 -2.54 9.87
N PRO A 64 -8.58 -1.77 10.53
CA PRO A 64 -7.71 -0.79 9.88
C PRO A 64 -6.99 -1.38 8.67
N MET A 65 -6.99 -0.64 7.56
CA MET A 65 -6.43 -1.09 6.29
C MET A 65 -5.21 -0.26 5.93
N VAL A 66 -4.11 -0.94 5.60
CA VAL A 66 -2.90 -0.37 5.02
C VAL A 66 -2.84 -0.78 3.55
N VAL A 67 -2.53 0.18 2.67
CA VAL A 67 -2.41 -0.07 1.22
C VAL A 67 -1.05 0.41 0.74
N THR A 68 -0.31 -0.42 -0.01
CA THR A 68 0.88 0.07 -0.73
C THR A 68 0.51 0.53 -2.12
N ILE A 69 0.97 1.73 -2.49
CA ILE A 69 0.83 2.32 -3.83
C ILE A 69 2.20 2.39 -4.46
N HIS A 70 2.38 1.71 -5.60
CA HIS A 70 3.65 1.69 -6.35
C HIS A 70 3.69 2.74 -7.45
N ASP A 71 2.55 3.05 -8.03
CA ASP A 71 2.34 4.10 -9.02
C ASP A 71 0.87 4.55 -9.04
N LEU A 72 0.60 5.72 -9.57
CA LEU A 72 -0.75 6.24 -9.80
C LEU A 72 -1.21 6.11 -11.26
N ASP A 73 -0.35 5.63 -12.14
CA ASP A 73 -0.63 5.48 -13.57
C ASP A 73 -1.87 4.62 -13.82
N ALA A 74 -2.08 3.59 -13.00
CA ALA A 74 -3.26 2.74 -13.11
C ALA A 74 -4.57 3.46 -12.81
N LEU A 75 -4.52 4.55 -12.01
CA LEU A 75 -5.70 5.37 -11.71
C LEU A 75 -5.87 6.50 -12.76
N THR A 76 -4.77 7.14 -13.17
CA THR A 76 -4.80 8.27 -14.11
C THR A 76 -5.03 7.82 -15.55
N ARG A 77 -4.29 6.85 -16.07
CA ARG A 77 -4.45 6.33 -17.45
C ARG A 77 -5.78 5.60 -17.66
N ALA A 78 -6.33 4.98 -16.62
CA ALA A 78 -7.66 4.38 -16.74
C ALA A 78 -8.75 5.45 -16.83
N SER A 79 -8.57 6.63 -16.23
CA SER A 79 -9.51 7.75 -16.36
C SER A 79 -9.53 8.33 -17.79
N GLU A 80 -8.37 8.37 -18.46
CA GLU A 80 -8.24 8.88 -19.83
C GLU A 80 -8.77 7.89 -20.88
N ARG A 81 -8.59 6.58 -20.68
CA ARG A 81 -9.01 5.55 -21.63
C ARG A 81 -10.49 5.18 -21.57
N LEU A 82 -11.19 5.52 -20.51
CA LEU A 82 -12.53 5.03 -20.25
C LEU A 82 -13.56 6.17 -20.18
N ARG A 83 -13.95 6.73 -21.33
CA ARG A 83 -15.23 7.46 -21.47
C ARG A 83 -16.45 6.61 -21.07
N GLY A 84 -16.30 5.33 -20.74
CA GLY A 84 -17.36 4.40 -20.34
C GLY A 84 -17.10 3.54 -19.10
N GLY A 85 -15.87 3.52 -18.54
CA GLY A 85 -15.49 2.65 -17.42
C GLY A 85 -15.44 3.32 -16.04
N GLY A 86 -16.02 4.49 -15.90
CA GLY A 86 -15.85 5.37 -14.74
C GLY A 86 -16.25 4.79 -13.39
N ILE A 87 -17.19 3.82 -13.31
CA ILE A 87 -17.69 3.33 -12.03
C ILE A 87 -16.66 2.43 -11.31
N HIS A 88 -16.01 1.52 -12.02
CA HIS A 88 -15.00 0.64 -11.42
C HIS A 88 -13.78 1.42 -10.92
N LEU A 89 -13.35 2.42 -11.67
CA LEU A 89 -12.25 3.30 -11.29
C LEU A 89 -12.63 4.13 -10.06
N ARG A 90 -13.83 4.71 -10.04
CA ARG A 90 -14.35 5.46 -8.89
C ARG A 90 -14.45 4.59 -7.64
N LEU A 91 -14.94 3.35 -7.77
CA LEU A 91 -15.01 2.42 -6.65
C LEU A 91 -13.62 2.03 -6.14
N ARG A 92 -12.64 1.86 -7.03
CA ARG A 92 -11.24 1.60 -6.63
C ARG A 92 -10.63 2.80 -5.91
N HIS A 93 -10.81 4.00 -6.44
CA HIS A 93 -10.37 5.23 -5.79
C HIS A 93 -10.97 5.34 -4.38
N LEU A 94 -12.30 5.15 -4.26
CA LEU A 94 -12.98 5.14 -2.98
C LEU A 94 -12.45 4.05 -2.03
N ALA A 95 -12.15 2.86 -2.55
CA ALA A 95 -11.59 1.78 -1.74
C ALA A 95 -10.21 2.14 -1.18
N VAL A 96 -9.33 2.70 -2.02
CA VAL A 96 -8.01 3.17 -1.57
C VAL A 96 -8.14 4.28 -0.54
N GLN A 97 -9.04 5.24 -0.73
CA GLN A 97 -9.27 6.33 0.23
C GLN A 97 -9.75 5.84 1.62
N ARG A 98 -10.27 4.60 1.72
CA ARG A 98 -10.63 3.97 3.00
C ARG A 98 -9.43 3.45 3.78
N ALA A 99 -8.23 3.41 3.19
CA ALA A 99 -7.03 2.99 3.89
C ALA A 99 -6.76 3.90 5.10
N THR A 100 -6.42 3.31 6.24
CA THR A 100 -6.02 4.04 7.44
C THR A 100 -4.66 4.70 7.21
N HIS A 101 -3.73 3.96 6.59
CA HIS A 101 -2.45 4.46 6.12
C HIS A 101 -2.17 3.96 4.70
N VAL A 102 -1.35 4.73 3.99
CA VAL A 102 -0.82 4.37 2.67
C VAL A 102 0.69 4.34 2.76
N ILE A 103 1.30 3.28 2.22
CA ILE A 103 2.75 3.17 2.05
C ILE A 103 3.08 3.48 0.60
N VAL A 104 4.11 4.28 0.39
CA VAL A 104 4.63 4.64 -0.93
C VAL A 104 6.16 4.52 -0.95
N PRO A 105 6.80 4.18 -2.08
CA PRO A 105 8.25 3.99 -2.13
C PRO A 105 9.07 5.29 -2.20
N THR A 106 8.46 6.43 -2.54
CA THR A 106 9.18 7.69 -2.74
C THR A 106 8.41 8.91 -2.24
N GLU A 107 9.11 9.99 -1.88
CA GLU A 107 8.51 11.28 -1.51
C GLU A 107 7.74 11.92 -2.66
N LEU A 108 8.21 11.72 -3.91
CA LEU A 108 7.47 12.20 -5.07
C LEU A 108 6.08 11.56 -5.12
N LEU A 109 6.00 10.23 -5.02
CA LEU A 109 4.73 9.51 -5.03
C LEU A 109 3.88 9.85 -3.80
N ALA A 110 4.50 10.17 -2.64
CA ALA A 110 3.76 10.65 -1.48
C ALA A 110 3.05 11.98 -1.77
N SER A 111 3.76 12.92 -2.40
CA SER A 111 3.21 14.21 -2.79
C SER A 111 2.07 14.06 -3.81
N GLU A 112 2.26 13.21 -4.81
CA GLU A 112 1.22 12.88 -5.80
C GLU A 112 0.01 12.18 -5.15
N THR A 113 0.24 11.26 -4.22
CA THR A 113 -0.83 10.56 -3.49
C THR A 113 -1.68 11.54 -2.67
N VAL A 114 -1.05 12.51 -2.01
CA VAL A 114 -1.75 13.59 -1.29
C VAL A 114 -2.56 14.44 -2.26
N ALA A 115 -1.96 14.86 -3.37
CA ALA A 115 -2.59 15.76 -4.34
C ALA A 115 -3.76 15.10 -5.09
N GLU A 116 -3.55 13.89 -5.60
CA GLU A 116 -4.50 13.20 -6.50
C GLU A 116 -5.58 12.42 -5.76
N LEU A 117 -5.21 11.77 -4.64
CA LEU A 117 -6.13 10.93 -3.86
C LEU A 117 -6.72 11.65 -2.65
N GLY A 118 -6.24 12.86 -2.32
CA GLY A 118 -6.76 13.67 -1.21
C GLY A 118 -6.47 13.09 0.18
N PHE A 119 -5.38 12.36 0.33
CA PHE A 119 -4.94 11.88 1.65
C PHE A 119 -4.40 13.03 2.50
N GLU A 120 -4.62 12.94 3.82
CA GLU A 120 -3.84 13.72 4.79
C GLU A 120 -2.38 13.23 4.74
N ARG A 121 -1.39 14.16 4.73
CA ARG A 121 0.04 13.81 4.61
C ARG A 121 0.50 12.82 5.68
N GLU A 122 -0.05 12.93 6.88
CA GLU A 122 0.25 12.09 8.04
C GLU A 122 -0.21 10.63 7.87
N ARG A 123 -1.05 10.35 6.88
CA ARG A 123 -1.50 9.00 6.54
C ARG A 123 -0.66 8.36 5.44
N VAL A 124 0.22 9.13 4.82
CA VAL A 124 1.10 8.66 3.75
C VAL A 124 2.51 8.48 4.30
N VAL A 125 2.96 7.23 4.35
CA VAL A 125 4.26 6.85 4.89
C VAL A 125 5.18 6.45 3.75
N VAL A 126 6.36 7.04 3.70
CA VAL A 126 7.37 6.71 2.68
C VAL A 126 8.26 5.60 3.23
N ILE A 127 8.21 4.44 2.59
CA ILE A 127 9.09 3.30 2.88
C ILE A 127 9.72 2.87 1.55
N PRO A 128 10.99 3.20 1.30
CA PRO A 128 11.68 2.83 0.08
C PRO A 128 11.74 1.30 -0.09
N GLU A 129 11.64 0.83 -1.34
CA GLU A 129 11.90 -0.57 -1.65
C GLU A 129 13.39 -0.87 -1.55
N ALA A 130 13.74 -2.01 -0.97
CA ALA A 130 15.10 -2.48 -0.93
C ALA A 130 15.46 -3.26 -2.20
N PRO A 131 16.75 -3.32 -2.58
CA PRO A 131 17.21 -4.19 -3.66
C PRO A 131 16.93 -5.66 -3.33
N ASP A 132 16.70 -6.47 -4.37
CA ASP A 132 16.48 -7.91 -4.19
C ASP A 132 17.80 -8.61 -3.84
N PRO A 133 17.90 -9.38 -2.74
CA PRO A 133 19.08 -10.17 -2.45
C PRO A 133 19.22 -11.27 -3.52
N GLY A 134 20.15 -11.09 -4.46
CA GLY A 134 20.45 -12.06 -5.51
C GLY A 134 19.91 -11.73 -6.90
N ALA A 135 19.26 -10.59 -7.11
CA ALA A 135 19.03 -10.08 -8.44
C ALA A 135 20.31 -9.43 -8.99
N ASP A 136 20.69 -9.78 -10.21
CA ASP A 136 21.69 -9.02 -10.95
C ASP A 136 21.35 -7.52 -10.90
N ILE A 137 22.36 -6.71 -10.58
CA ILE A 137 22.27 -5.24 -10.43
C ILE A 137 21.57 -4.55 -11.62
N MET A 138 21.46 -5.24 -12.75
CA MET A 138 20.84 -4.74 -13.98
C MET A 138 19.30 -4.72 -13.98
N THR A 139 18.63 -5.45 -13.10
CA THR A 139 17.16 -5.62 -13.13
C THR A 139 16.41 -5.01 -11.96
N CYS A 140 17.12 -4.56 -10.93
CA CYS A 140 16.52 -4.03 -9.72
C CYS A 140 17.29 -2.79 -9.23
N GLN A 141 16.94 -1.65 -9.79
CA GLN A 141 17.41 -0.40 -9.20
C GLN A 141 16.71 -0.21 -7.86
N PRO A 142 17.48 -0.02 -6.76
CA PRO A 142 16.87 0.41 -5.49
C PRO A 142 16.13 1.73 -5.71
N SER A 143 15.11 1.97 -4.92
CA SER A 143 14.45 3.27 -4.93
C SER A 143 15.52 4.36 -4.76
N PRO A 144 15.56 5.40 -5.60
CA PRO A 144 16.59 6.46 -5.53
C PRO A 144 16.62 7.18 -4.17
N THR A 145 15.63 6.95 -3.32
CA THR A 145 15.52 7.52 -1.97
C THR A 145 15.94 6.55 -0.87
N ALA A 146 16.31 5.30 -1.19
CA ALA A 146 16.74 4.34 -0.19
C ALA A 146 18.15 4.67 0.34
N PRO A 147 18.40 4.58 1.67
CA PRO A 147 19.74 4.66 2.21
C PRO A 147 20.68 3.57 1.63
N PRO A 148 21.99 3.78 1.55
CA PRO A 148 22.93 2.85 0.90
C PRO A 148 22.91 1.41 1.44
N GLU A 149 22.59 1.22 2.72
CA GLU A 149 22.52 -0.09 3.39
C GLU A 149 21.08 -0.57 3.64
N TRP A 150 20.10 0.02 2.94
CA TRP A 150 18.69 -0.29 3.15
C TRP A 150 18.35 -1.71 2.71
N THR A 151 17.76 -2.46 3.62
CA THR A 151 17.44 -3.90 3.43
C THR A 151 15.93 -4.16 3.52
N TRP A 152 15.51 -5.34 3.08
CA TRP A 152 14.13 -5.78 3.25
C TRP A 152 13.74 -5.94 4.73
N GLN A 153 14.70 -6.21 5.62
CA GLN A 153 14.44 -6.22 7.06
C GLN A 153 14.09 -4.83 7.57
N ASP A 154 14.70 -3.78 7.01
CA ASP A 154 14.35 -2.39 7.34
C ASP A 154 12.94 -2.08 6.84
N VAL A 155 12.61 -2.44 5.61
CA VAL A 155 11.25 -2.32 5.06
C VAL A 155 10.24 -3.05 5.95
N GLY A 156 10.55 -4.25 6.40
CA GLY A 156 9.72 -5.01 7.32
C GLY A 156 9.51 -4.31 8.66
N ARG A 157 10.58 -3.79 9.27
CA ARG A 157 10.51 -3.06 10.56
C ARG A 157 9.66 -1.80 10.47
N GLU A 158 9.88 -0.99 9.43
CA GLU A 158 9.10 0.22 9.19
C GLU A 158 7.62 -0.11 8.93
N THR A 159 7.35 -1.14 8.14
CA THR A 159 5.98 -1.59 7.87
C THR A 159 5.25 -2.04 9.14
N TRP A 160 5.93 -2.72 10.08
CA TRP A 160 5.36 -3.04 11.39
C TRP A 160 4.99 -1.78 12.18
N GLY A 161 5.81 -0.72 12.12
CA GLY A 161 5.50 0.58 12.72
C GLY A 161 4.24 1.21 12.14
N VAL A 162 4.01 1.06 10.84
CA VAL A 162 2.76 1.52 10.19
C VAL A 162 1.55 0.75 10.71
N TYR A 163 1.64 -0.57 10.93
CA TYR A 163 0.55 -1.35 11.50
C TYR A 163 0.21 -0.92 12.93
N GLU A 164 1.23 -0.68 13.76
CA GLU A 164 1.07 -0.18 15.12
C GLU A 164 0.38 1.20 15.11
N SER A 165 0.79 2.08 14.21
CA SER A 165 0.17 3.39 14.01
C SER A 165 -1.28 3.30 13.52
N ALA A 166 -1.56 2.33 12.63
CA ALA A 166 -2.92 2.11 12.13
C ALA A 166 -3.88 1.65 13.23
N LEU A 167 -3.40 0.82 14.18
CA LEU A 167 -4.18 0.40 15.34
C LEU A 167 -4.42 1.51 16.35
N ALA A 168 -3.43 2.41 16.53
CA ALA A 168 -3.52 3.51 17.48
C ALA A 168 -4.49 4.62 16.99
N ARG A 169 -4.79 4.67 15.69
CA ARG A 169 -5.65 5.70 15.12
C ARG A 169 -7.12 5.28 15.24
N PRO A 170 -7.96 6.00 16.00
CA PRO A 170 -9.38 5.68 16.08
C PRO A 170 -10.02 5.79 14.69
N GLU A 171 -10.87 4.82 14.32
CA GLU A 171 -11.62 4.84 13.06
C GLU A 171 -12.39 6.15 12.93
N ARG A 172 -11.95 7.02 12.01
CA ARG A 172 -12.81 8.11 11.55
C ARG A 172 -13.69 7.57 10.44
N PRO A 173 -15.02 7.68 10.55
CA PRO A 173 -15.87 7.42 9.40
C PRO A 173 -15.46 8.43 8.31
N CYS A 174 -14.89 7.93 7.20
CA CYS A 174 -14.56 8.76 6.06
C CYS A 174 -15.85 9.32 5.45
N VAL A 175 -16.23 10.52 5.83
CA VAL A 175 -17.18 11.33 5.09
C VAL A 175 -16.41 11.91 3.91
N GLY A 176 -16.54 11.25 2.76
CA GLY A 176 -15.85 11.65 1.53
C GLY A 176 -16.24 13.06 1.11
N ARG A 177 -15.32 14.01 1.21
CA ARG A 177 -15.34 15.17 0.33
C ARG A 177 -14.91 14.69 -1.06
N ILE A 178 -15.88 14.43 -1.92
CA ILE A 178 -15.63 14.34 -3.35
C ILE A 178 -15.05 15.68 -3.76
N SER A 179 -13.76 15.69 -4.09
CA SER A 179 -13.09 16.91 -4.59
C SER A 179 -13.83 17.33 -5.86
N ARG A 180 -14.42 18.53 -5.89
CA ARG A 180 -15.19 19.08 -7.02
C ARG A 180 -14.36 19.27 -8.30
N ARG A 181 -13.05 19.03 -8.25
CA ARG A 181 -12.14 19.23 -9.38
C ARG A 181 -12.27 18.21 -10.53
N LEU A 182 -12.98 17.09 -10.31
CA LEU A 182 -13.23 16.09 -11.38
C LEU A 182 -14.49 16.37 -12.21
N ALA A 183 -15.24 17.43 -11.90
CA ALA A 183 -16.47 17.77 -12.62
C ALA A 183 -16.28 18.92 -13.65
N GLU A 184 -15.10 19.52 -13.73
CA GLU A 184 -14.83 20.70 -14.58
C GLU A 184 -13.82 20.44 -15.72
N ARG A 185 -13.57 19.16 -16.08
CA ARG A 185 -12.80 18.84 -17.30
C ARG A 185 -13.53 17.83 -18.18
#